data_6d0bee27e32f02ece1ea0bd357ecd6e3
#
_entry.id   6d0bee27e32f02ece1ea0bd357ecd6e3
#
_cell.length_a   1.000
_cell.length_b   1.000
_cell.length_c   1.000
_cell.angle_alpha   90.00
_cell.angle_beta   90.00
_cell.angle_gamma   90.00
#
_symmetry.space_group_name_H-M   'P 1'
#
loop_
_entity.id
_entity.type
_entity.pdbx_description
1 polymer ?
#
loop_
_entity_poly.entity_id
_entity_poly.type
_entity_poly.pdbx_seq_one_letter_code
_entity_poly.pdbx_strand_id
1 'polypeptide(L)'
;MISAKLIELIEIHANSLTKDVAQDLSTNPRTPGFRAVRGEELEERVFQLLHHLGNWIGSPKSEKVEAEFSEWGRRRFGQGIPLSEIVYAIIILKQHLRRYIHDNGLVEFAFPRTEGDYVLPMHLYSLQDLNTRVGEFFDEALYYLTRGYEAESTLSAASKPH
;
A
#
# COMPACT_ATOMS: atom_id res chain seq x y z
N MET A 1 5.78 -12.48 -17.91
CA MET A 1 4.53 -11.67 -17.84
C MET A 1 4.87 -10.24 -17.46
N ILE A 2 4.18 -9.28 -18.03
CA ILE A 2 4.35 -7.83 -17.73
C ILE A 2 4.11 -7.53 -16.26
N SER A 3 3.08 -8.13 -15.65
CA SER A 3 2.78 -7.96 -14.24
C SER A 3 3.95 -8.35 -13.32
N ALA A 4 4.64 -9.45 -13.61
CA ALA A 4 5.80 -9.88 -12.85
C ALA A 4 6.97 -8.89 -12.96
N LYS A 5 7.22 -8.35 -14.15
CA LYS A 5 8.26 -7.34 -14.37
C LYS A 5 7.93 -6.02 -13.69
N LEU A 6 6.67 -5.60 -13.70
CA LEU A 6 6.24 -4.39 -12.99
C LEU A 6 6.37 -4.54 -11.47
N ILE A 7 6.02 -5.70 -10.94
CA ILE A 7 6.22 -6.00 -9.51
C ILE A 7 7.71 -5.92 -9.18
N GLU A 8 8.57 -6.53 -9.98
CA GLU A 8 10.02 -6.46 -9.81
C GLU A 8 10.54 -5.01 -9.85
N LEU A 9 10.07 -4.20 -10.79
CA LEU A 9 10.45 -2.78 -10.87
C LEU A 9 10.01 -1.99 -9.63
N ILE A 10 8.80 -2.23 -9.14
CA ILE A 10 8.31 -1.59 -7.92
C ILE A 10 9.19 -1.98 -6.73
N GLU A 11 9.53 -3.26 -6.61
CA GLU A 11 10.38 -3.76 -5.52
C GLU A 11 11.81 -3.18 -5.60
N ILE A 12 12.37 -3.06 -6.79
CA ILE A 12 13.68 -2.44 -7.02
C ILE A 12 13.66 -0.94 -6.68
N HIS A 13 12.58 -0.23 -7.04
CA HIS A 13 12.43 1.20 -6.80
C HIS A 13 11.71 1.54 -5.48
N ALA A 14 11.57 0.55 -4.58
CA ALA A 14 10.86 0.72 -3.32
C ALA A 14 11.40 1.88 -2.47
N ASN A 15 12.70 2.11 -2.46
CA ASN A 15 13.30 3.24 -1.74
C ASN A 15 12.78 4.60 -2.20
N SER A 16 12.75 4.82 -3.50
CA SER A 16 12.28 6.08 -4.09
C SER A 16 10.79 6.29 -3.85
N LEU A 17 9.99 5.25 -4.08
CA LEU A 17 8.55 5.28 -3.81
C LEU A 17 8.24 5.51 -2.33
N THR A 18 8.97 4.89 -1.44
CA THR A 18 8.84 5.06 0.01
C THR A 18 9.05 6.51 0.42
N LYS A 19 10.08 7.16 -0.10
CA LYS A 19 10.36 8.57 0.19
C LYS A 19 9.23 9.48 -0.28
N ASP A 20 8.70 9.24 -1.47
CA ASP A 20 7.59 10.01 -2.01
C ASP A 20 6.31 9.85 -1.16
N VAL A 21 5.99 8.63 -0.75
CA VAL A 21 4.85 8.35 0.12
C VAL A 21 5.03 8.98 1.49
N ALA A 22 6.19 8.82 2.12
CA ALA A 22 6.48 9.36 3.44
C ALA A 22 6.43 10.90 3.44
N GLN A 23 6.94 11.53 2.40
CA GLN A 23 6.86 12.98 2.23
C GLN A 23 5.40 13.43 2.07
N ASP A 24 4.62 12.75 1.26
CA ASP A 24 3.19 13.06 1.09
C ASP A 24 2.45 12.94 2.43
N LEU A 25 2.63 11.85 3.16
CA LEU A 25 2.01 11.64 4.47
C LEU A 25 2.36 12.74 5.48
N SER A 26 3.61 13.19 5.49
CA SER A 26 4.07 14.21 6.45
C SER A 26 3.65 15.64 6.07
N THR A 27 3.28 15.89 4.82
CA THR A 27 2.90 17.23 4.34
C THR A 27 1.44 17.36 3.95
N ASN A 28 0.72 16.25 3.81
CA ASN A 28 -0.66 16.24 3.34
C ASN A 28 -1.60 16.85 4.40
N PRO A 29 -2.49 17.80 4.01
CA PRO A 29 -3.44 18.41 4.94
C PRO A 29 -4.42 17.43 5.58
N ARG A 30 -4.64 16.27 4.96
CA ARG A 30 -5.57 15.26 5.47
C ARG A 30 -4.92 14.24 6.42
N THR A 31 -3.61 14.33 6.62
CA THR A 31 -2.87 13.43 7.50
C THR A 31 -1.96 14.19 8.49
N PRO A 32 -2.49 15.21 9.21
CA PRO A 32 -1.66 16.02 10.09
C PRO A 32 -1.05 15.23 11.26
N GLY A 33 -1.71 14.17 11.75
CA GLY A 33 -1.20 13.30 12.81
C GLY A 33 0.07 12.53 12.43
N PHE A 34 0.30 12.30 11.16
CA PHE A 34 1.51 11.61 10.68
C PHE A 34 2.78 12.48 10.80
N ARG A 35 2.65 13.78 11.00
CA ARG A 35 3.81 14.66 11.26
C ARG A 35 4.52 14.31 12.58
N ALA A 36 3.79 13.75 13.52
CA ALA A 36 4.34 13.32 14.81
C ALA A 36 4.94 11.91 14.77
N VAL A 37 4.70 11.14 13.69
CA VAL A 37 5.29 9.82 13.52
C VAL A 37 6.74 9.98 13.10
N ARG A 38 7.64 9.19 13.70
CA ARG A 38 9.06 9.21 13.33
C ARG A 38 9.19 8.84 11.85
N GLY A 39 9.89 9.68 11.08
CA GLY A 39 10.08 9.48 9.66
C GLY A 39 10.70 8.12 9.33
N GLU A 40 11.68 7.68 10.13
CA GLU A 40 12.33 6.38 9.97
C GLU A 40 11.36 5.21 10.13
N GLU A 41 10.46 5.26 11.13
CA GLU A 41 9.45 4.22 11.35
C GLU A 41 8.48 4.14 10.16
N LEU A 42 8.02 5.28 9.69
CA LEU A 42 7.10 5.36 8.56
C LEU A 42 7.74 4.85 7.27
N GLU A 43 8.97 5.29 6.98
CA GLU A 43 9.72 4.85 5.81
C GLU A 43 9.98 3.34 5.85
N GLU A 44 10.37 2.80 7.01
CA GLU A 44 10.62 1.37 7.16
C GLU A 44 9.36 0.54 6.84
N ARG A 45 8.20 0.95 7.36
CA ARG A 45 6.93 0.25 7.12
C ARG A 45 6.52 0.28 5.66
N VAL A 46 6.58 1.43 5.03
CA VAL A 46 6.25 1.60 3.62
C VAL A 46 7.23 0.84 2.73
N PHE A 47 8.52 0.91 3.05
CA PHE A 47 9.56 0.20 2.32
C PHE A 47 9.35 -1.32 2.37
N GLN A 48 9.10 -1.89 3.54
CA GLN A 48 8.86 -3.33 3.67
C GLN A 48 7.64 -3.78 2.86
N LEU A 49 6.60 -2.98 2.82
CA LEU A 49 5.44 -3.28 2.01
C LEU A 49 5.77 -3.28 0.52
N LEU A 50 6.40 -2.23 0.03
CA LEU A 50 6.71 -2.07 -1.40
C LEU A 50 7.80 -3.04 -1.87
N HIS A 51 8.81 -3.29 -1.04
CA HIS A 51 9.90 -4.20 -1.37
C HIS A 51 9.44 -5.66 -1.47
N HIS A 52 8.38 -6.02 -0.78
CA HIS A 52 7.80 -7.37 -0.79
C HIS A 52 6.41 -7.42 -1.42
N LEU A 53 6.12 -6.50 -2.32
CA LEU A 53 4.78 -6.34 -2.91
C LEU A 53 4.26 -7.64 -3.54
N GLY A 54 5.10 -8.36 -4.27
CA GLY A 54 4.73 -9.61 -4.91
C GLY A 54 4.19 -10.66 -3.92
N ASN A 55 4.78 -10.75 -2.74
CA ASN A 55 4.31 -11.65 -1.69
C ASN A 55 2.95 -11.23 -1.12
N TRP A 56 2.77 -9.93 -0.91
CA TRP A 56 1.50 -9.40 -0.39
C TRP A 56 0.33 -9.62 -1.35
N ILE A 57 0.48 -9.26 -2.61
CA ILE A 57 -0.59 -9.38 -3.61
C ILE A 57 -0.81 -10.83 -4.07
N GLY A 58 0.16 -11.71 -3.85
CA GLY A 58 0.03 -13.15 -4.14
C GLY A 58 -0.90 -13.88 -3.17
N SER A 59 -1.05 -13.38 -1.94
CA SER A 59 -1.89 -13.98 -0.90
C SER A 59 -2.59 -12.90 -0.08
N PRO A 60 -3.53 -12.13 -0.67
CA PRO A 60 -4.14 -10.97 -0.03
C PRO A 60 -5.03 -11.34 1.18
N LYS A 61 -5.54 -12.55 1.21
CA LYS A 61 -6.39 -13.06 2.30
C LYS A 61 -5.64 -13.94 3.29
N SER A 62 -4.31 -13.82 3.35
CA SER A 62 -3.49 -14.60 4.26
C SER A 62 -3.60 -14.13 5.71
N GLU A 63 -3.34 -15.05 6.65
CA GLU A 63 -3.23 -14.71 8.08
C GLU A 63 -2.14 -13.69 8.35
N LYS A 64 -1.11 -13.64 7.51
CA LYS A 64 -0.03 -12.65 7.60
C LYS A 64 -0.53 -11.23 7.34
N VAL A 65 -1.39 -11.04 6.35
CA VAL A 65 -2.03 -9.74 6.06
C VAL A 65 -2.88 -9.31 7.26
N GLU A 66 -3.71 -10.21 7.78
CA GLU A 66 -4.52 -9.95 8.97
C GLU A 66 -3.67 -9.52 10.16
N ALA A 67 -2.64 -10.31 10.49
CA ALA A 67 -1.79 -10.05 11.65
C ALA A 67 -1.03 -8.72 11.53
N GLU A 68 -0.43 -8.47 10.39
CA GLU A 68 0.41 -7.29 10.16
C GLU A 68 -0.42 -5.99 10.18
N PHE A 69 -1.51 -5.96 9.43
CA PHE A 69 -2.33 -4.73 9.34
C PHE A 69 -3.18 -4.48 10.58
N SER A 70 -3.64 -5.53 11.26
CA SER A 70 -4.28 -5.38 12.58
C SER A 70 -3.32 -4.74 13.59
N GLU A 71 -2.06 -5.14 13.59
CA GLU A 71 -1.03 -4.56 14.46
C GLU A 71 -0.75 -3.10 14.10
N TRP A 72 -0.71 -2.75 12.82
CA TRP A 72 -0.57 -1.36 12.40
C TRP A 72 -1.72 -0.49 12.91
N GLY A 73 -2.94 -1.00 12.83
CA GLY A 73 -4.12 -0.30 13.35
C GLY A 73 -4.03 -0.05 14.85
N ARG A 74 -3.67 -1.07 15.63
CA ARG A 74 -3.48 -0.95 17.08
C ARG A 74 -2.40 0.09 17.42
N ARG A 75 -1.28 0.03 16.73
CA ARG A 75 -0.15 0.95 16.97
C ARG A 75 -0.52 2.39 16.68
N ARG A 76 -1.21 2.65 15.58
CA ARG A 76 -1.64 4.01 15.21
C ARG A 76 -2.67 4.57 16.19
N PHE A 77 -3.56 3.73 16.70
CA PHE A 77 -4.44 4.13 17.79
C PHE A 77 -3.63 4.60 19.02
N GLY A 78 -2.64 3.81 19.43
CA GLY A 78 -1.75 4.16 20.56
C GLY A 78 -0.98 5.45 20.35
N GLN A 79 -0.73 5.86 19.13
CA GLN A 79 -0.09 7.12 18.77
C GLN A 79 -1.07 8.32 18.71
N GLY A 80 -2.35 8.08 18.97
CA GLY A 80 -3.37 9.12 18.95
C GLY A 80 -3.76 9.63 17.57
N ILE A 81 -3.46 8.87 16.51
CA ILE A 81 -3.80 9.25 15.13
C ILE A 81 -5.26 8.90 14.87
N PRO A 82 -6.09 9.86 14.38
CA PRO A 82 -7.49 9.58 14.05
C PRO A 82 -7.63 8.51 12.97
N LEU A 83 -8.67 7.69 13.08
CA LEU A 83 -8.94 6.61 12.13
C LEU A 83 -9.04 7.10 10.68
N SER A 84 -9.68 8.25 10.46
CA SER A 84 -9.80 8.85 9.13
C SER A 84 -8.46 9.15 8.46
N GLU A 85 -7.47 9.56 9.25
CA GLU A 85 -6.12 9.83 8.73
C GLU A 85 -5.41 8.53 8.35
N ILE A 86 -5.62 7.48 9.11
CA ILE A 86 -5.05 6.16 8.83
C ILE A 86 -5.64 5.58 7.56
N VAL A 87 -6.96 5.68 7.39
CA VAL A 87 -7.64 5.31 6.15
C VAL A 87 -7.06 6.08 4.97
N TYR A 88 -6.88 7.39 5.15
CA TYR A 88 -6.33 8.23 4.08
C TYR A 88 -4.87 7.92 3.77
N ALA A 89 -4.08 7.52 4.76
CA ALA A 89 -2.70 7.06 4.54
C ALA A 89 -2.63 5.84 3.61
N ILE A 90 -3.53 4.89 3.77
CA ILE A 90 -3.63 3.74 2.87
C ILE A 90 -4.06 4.18 1.46
N ILE A 91 -4.97 5.14 1.37
CA ILE A 91 -5.39 5.72 0.08
C ILE A 91 -4.19 6.39 -0.61
N ILE A 92 -3.40 7.17 0.10
CA ILE A 92 -2.18 7.82 -0.42
C ILE A 92 -1.20 6.77 -0.97
N LEU A 93 -0.93 5.73 -0.20
CA LEU A 93 -0.02 4.66 -0.61
C LEU A 93 -0.53 3.98 -1.88
N LYS A 94 -1.80 3.63 -1.92
CA LYS A 94 -2.44 3.04 -3.10
C LYS A 94 -2.36 3.96 -4.32
N GLN A 95 -2.59 5.26 -4.14
CA GLN A 95 -2.52 6.24 -5.22
C GLN A 95 -1.12 6.36 -5.80
N HIS A 96 -0.08 6.42 -4.95
CA HIS A 96 1.31 6.45 -5.41
C HIS A 96 1.67 5.20 -6.20
N LEU A 97 1.28 4.04 -5.72
CA LEU A 97 1.55 2.78 -6.39
C LEU A 97 0.82 2.68 -7.74
N ARG A 98 -0.45 3.05 -7.77
CA ARG A 98 -1.23 3.05 -9.02
C ARG A 98 -0.69 4.04 -10.04
N ARG A 99 -0.25 5.21 -9.61
CA ARG A 99 0.39 6.20 -10.50
C ARG A 99 1.69 5.64 -11.08
N TYR A 100 2.50 4.99 -10.26
CA TYR A 100 3.73 4.34 -10.73
C TYR A 100 3.43 3.29 -11.80
N ILE A 101 2.45 2.43 -11.56
CA ILE A 101 2.01 1.41 -12.53
C ILE A 101 1.52 2.06 -13.82
N HIS A 102 0.73 3.11 -13.73
CA HIS A 102 0.22 3.85 -14.89
C HIS A 102 1.36 4.48 -15.69
N ASP A 103 2.29 5.15 -15.02
CA ASP A 103 3.36 5.91 -15.70
C ASP A 103 4.42 4.99 -16.33
N ASN A 104 4.66 3.82 -15.75
CA ASN A 104 5.70 2.90 -16.21
C ASN A 104 5.17 1.69 -16.97
N GLY A 105 3.89 1.37 -16.84
CA GLY A 105 3.31 0.14 -17.35
C GLY A 105 3.33 -0.03 -18.87
N LEU A 106 3.29 1.06 -19.63
CA LEU A 106 3.37 1.03 -21.08
C LEU A 106 4.74 1.47 -21.61
N VAL A 107 5.43 2.34 -20.87
CA VAL A 107 6.71 2.94 -21.31
C VAL A 107 7.87 1.94 -21.17
N GLU A 108 7.93 1.23 -20.06
CA GLU A 108 8.99 0.24 -19.79
C GLU A 108 8.90 -1.00 -20.70
N PHE A 109 7.73 -1.22 -21.29
CA PHE A 109 7.47 -2.34 -22.18
C PHE A 109 7.19 -1.85 -23.60
N ALA A 110 8.13 -1.06 -24.15
CA ALA A 110 8.08 -0.67 -25.56
C ALA A 110 7.92 -1.92 -26.42
N PHE A 111 6.81 -2.00 -27.14
CA PHE A 111 6.48 -3.15 -27.94
C PHE A 111 7.48 -3.30 -29.08
N PRO A 112 8.10 -4.48 -29.29
CA PRO A 112 8.82 -4.74 -30.52
C PRO A 112 7.85 -4.58 -31.69
N ARG A 113 8.18 -3.71 -32.62
CA ARG A 113 7.35 -3.42 -33.79
C ARG A 113 7.07 -4.63 -34.69
N THR A 114 7.70 -5.76 -34.40
CA THR A 114 7.65 -7.00 -35.15
C THR A 114 6.69 -8.04 -34.62
N GLU A 115 6.14 -7.84 -33.41
CA GLU A 115 5.16 -8.75 -32.84
C GLU A 115 3.74 -8.30 -33.22
N GLY A 116 2.92 -9.25 -33.70
CA GLY A 116 1.62 -8.95 -34.26
C GLY A 116 0.58 -8.37 -33.29
N ASP A 117 -0.60 -8.08 -33.80
CA ASP A 117 -1.70 -7.33 -33.18
C ASP A 117 -2.22 -7.85 -31.83
N TYR A 118 -1.76 -9.03 -31.37
CA TYR A 118 -2.22 -9.65 -30.12
C TYR A 118 -1.45 -9.23 -28.87
N VAL A 119 -0.30 -8.58 -29.02
CA VAL A 119 0.59 -8.26 -27.89
C VAL A 119 0.00 -7.14 -27.03
N LEU A 120 -0.54 -6.09 -27.65
CA LEU A 120 -1.14 -4.97 -26.92
C LEU A 120 -2.34 -5.37 -26.05
N PRO A 121 -3.34 -6.13 -26.53
CA PRO A 121 -4.42 -6.61 -25.70
C PRO A 121 -3.96 -7.45 -24.52
N MET A 122 -2.96 -8.32 -24.70
CA MET A 122 -2.40 -9.13 -23.63
C MET A 122 -1.70 -8.26 -22.57
N HIS A 123 -0.98 -7.22 -22.99
CA HIS A 123 -0.33 -6.28 -22.10
C HIS A 123 -1.34 -5.47 -21.28
N LEU A 124 -2.39 -4.98 -21.93
CA LEU A 124 -3.47 -4.26 -21.25
C LEU A 124 -4.19 -5.14 -20.23
N TYR A 125 -4.43 -6.41 -20.58
CA TYR A 125 -5.01 -7.38 -19.67
C TYR A 125 -4.10 -7.61 -18.44
N SER A 126 -2.79 -7.78 -18.65
CA SER A 126 -1.82 -7.98 -17.56
C SER A 126 -1.75 -6.76 -16.63
N LEU A 127 -1.82 -5.55 -17.18
CA LEU A 127 -1.87 -4.32 -16.37
C LEU A 127 -3.15 -4.22 -15.55
N GLN A 128 -4.29 -4.57 -16.16
CA GLN A 128 -5.56 -4.59 -15.46
C GLN A 128 -5.58 -5.65 -14.36
N ASP A 129 -5.05 -6.84 -14.63
CA ASP A 129 -4.93 -7.91 -13.63
C ASP A 129 -4.06 -7.47 -12.44
N LEU A 130 -2.92 -6.82 -12.70
CA LEU A 130 -2.07 -6.28 -11.65
C LEU A 130 -2.81 -5.23 -10.81
N ASN A 131 -3.49 -4.29 -11.45
CA ASN A 131 -4.28 -3.27 -10.75
C ASN A 131 -5.39 -3.90 -9.90
N THR A 132 -6.03 -4.96 -10.38
CA THR A 132 -7.05 -5.69 -9.63
C THR A 132 -6.46 -6.34 -8.39
N ARG A 133 -5.34 -7.04 -8.51
CA ARG A 133 -4.66 -7.69 -7.38
C ARG A 133 -4.17 -6.68 -6.33
N VAL A 134 -3.63 -5.58 -6.78
CA VAL A 134 -3.22 -4.48 -5.90
C VAL A 134 -4.44 -3.93 -5.15
N GLY A 135 -5.55 -3.71 -5.86
CA GLY A 135 -6.80 -3.27 -5.26
C GLY A 135 -7.33 -4.22 -4.19
N GLU A 136 -7.39 -5.51 -4.50
CA GLU A 136 -7.84 -6.55 -3.54
C GLU A 136 -6.97 -6.57 -2.29
N PHE A 137 -5.66 -6.50 -2.46
CA PHE A 137 -4.74 -6.46 -1.33
C PHE A 137 -4.99 -5.24 -0.43
N PHE A 138 -5.12 -4.04 -1.01
CA PHE A 138 -5.37 -2.83 -0.24
C PHE A 138 -6.74 -2.82 0.43
N ASP A 139 -7.75 -3.43 -0.18
CA ASP A 139 -9.07 -3.59 0.44
C ASP A 139 -8.99 -4.45 1.71
N GLU A 140 -8.30 -5.59 1.65
CA GLU A 140 -8.07 -6.45 2.81
C GLU A 140 -7.22 -5.75 3.88
N ALA A 141 -6.14 -5.09 3.47
CA ALA A 141 -5.27 -4.35 4.38
C ALA A 141 -6.05 -3.26 5.13
N LEU A 142 -6.87 -2.51 4.43
CA LEU A 142 -7.70 -1.46 5.01
C LEU A 142 -8.71 -2.01 6.03
N TYR A 143 -9.35 -3.12 5.71
CA TYR A 143 -10.28 -3.78 6.60
C TYR A 143 -9.60 -4.20 7.92
N TYR A 144 -8.49 -4.92 7.85
CA TYR A 144 -7.80 -5.38 9.05
C TYR A 144 -7.17 -4.26 9.86
N LEU A 145 -6.66 -3.24 9.19
CA LEU A 145 -6.13 -2.05 9.86
C LEU A 145 -7.23 -1.34 10.66
N THR A 146 -8.39 -1.17 10.06
CA THR A 146 -9.57 -0.57 10.72
C THR A 146 -10.03 -1.43 11.90
N ARG A 147 -10.09 -2.74 11.72
CA ARG A 147 -10.45 -3.68 12.79
C ARG A 147 -9.48 -3.64 13.97
N GLY A 148 -8.17 -3.58 13.69
CA GLY A 148 -7.16 -3.48 14.74
C GLY A 148 -7.28 -2.17 15.54
N TYR A 149 -7.53 -1.08 14.83
CA TYR A 149 -7.75 0.23 15.45
C TYR A 149 -8.99 0.23 16.36
N GLU A 150 -10.11 -0.29 15.87
CA GLU A 150 -11.36 -0.37 16.62
C GLU A 150 -11.23 -1.26 17.86
N ALA A 151 -10.57 -2.40 17.73
CA ALA A 151 -10.33 -3.32 18.83
C ALA A 151 -9.53 -2.66 19.95
N GLU A 152 -8.49 -1.93 19.61
CA GLU A 152 -7.68 -1.20 20.60
C GLU A 152 -8.46 -0.04 21.22
N SER A 153 -9.26 0.67 20.45
CA SER A 153 -10.16 1.71 20.94
C SER A 153 -11.16 1.16 21.97
N THR A 154 -11.74 -0.01 21.71
CA THR A 154 -12.67 -0.68 22.63
C THR A 154 -11.97 -1.09 23.93
N LEU A 155 -10.77 -1.71 23.82
CA LEU A 155 -9.98 -2.10 24.99
C LEU A 155 -9.58 -0.89 25.84
N SER A 156 -9.16 0.19 25.22
CA SER A 156 -8.80 1.43 25.90
C SER A 156 -10.00 2.05 26.64
N ALA A 157 -11.19 2.03 26.05
CA ALA A 157 -12.41 2.51 26.68
C ALA A 157 -12.81 1.65 27.89
N ALA A 158 -12.66 0.33 27.80
CA ALA A 158 -12.99 -0.61 28.87
C ALA A 158 -12.03 -0.52 30.08
N SER A 159 -10.76 -0.07 29.84
CA SER A 159 -9.74 0.02 30.89
C SER A 159 -9.75 1.35 31.65
N LYS A 160 -10.56 2.35 31.24
CA LYS A 160 -10.69 3.62 31.98
C LYS A 160 -11.51 3.43 33.23
N PRO A 161 -11.00 3.75 34.42
CA PRO A 161 -11.80 3.75 35.66
C PRO A 161 -12.89 4.82 35.55
N HIS A 162 -14.10 4.46 36.02
CA HIS A 162 -15.22 5.38 36.12
C HIS A 162 -14.98 6.41 37.25
#